data_76cf1a75cbdfde4c085706ceeeefe9dc
#
_entry.id   76cf1a75cbdfde4c085706ceeeefe9dc
#
_cell.length_a   1.000
_cell.length_b   1.000
_cell.length_c   1.000
_cell.angle_alpha   90.00
_cell.angle_beta   90.00
_cell.angle_gamma   90.00
#
_symmetry.space_group_name_H-M   'P 1'
#
loop_
_entity.id
_entity.type
_entity.pdbx_description
1 polymer ?
#
loop_
_entity_poly.entity_id
_entity_poly.type
_entity_poly.pdbx_seq_one_letter_code
_entity_poly.pdbx_strand_id
1 'polypeptide(L)'
;MKIIKKIFLAVVMLFAFASCMNGPINLTGSAAPINPSQKKVLVAYFPEYSAKWRDDLELSFESRKWKVNEIDFWEVEKANLRKRNETFLIVVDKMIKEDYKSFLGGTFFSGNISVYDLRTGNKIINYNFHTEESFDVTTRLAKALGGLVTK
;
A
#
# COMPACT_ATOMS: atom_id res chain seq x y z
N MET A 1 15.58 26.66 33.00
CA MET A 1 15.72 25.20 32.85
C MET A 1 14.39 24.42 32.86
N LYS A 2 13.39 24.76 33.67
CA LYS A 2 12.08 24.05 33.73
C LYS A 2 11.21 24.22 32.47
N ILE A 3 11.28 25.37 31.80
CA ILE A 3 10.47 25.67 30.59
C ILE A 3 10.99 24.88 29.38
N ILE A 4 12.30 24.79 29.19
CA ILE A 4 12.93 24.06 28.08
C ILE A 4 12.60 22.57 28.15
N LYS A 5 12.59 21.96 29.35
CA LYS A 5 12.19 20.55 29.54
C LYS A 5 10.72 20.30 29.17
N LYS A 6 9.83 21.26 29.48
CA LYS A 6 8.40 21.15 29.13
C LYS A 6 8.17 21.25 27.61
N ILE A 7 8.91 22.16 26.92
CA ILE A 7 8.84 22.32 25.46
C ILE A 7 9.40 21.08 24.78
N PHE A 8 10.53 20.55 25.25
CA PHE A 8 11.11 19.33 24.71
C PHE A 8 10.19 18.11 24.88
N LEU A 9 9.55 17.97 26.04
CA LEU A 9 8.60 16.89 26.28
C LEU A 9 7.36 17.02 25.39
N ALA A 10 6.84 18.23 25.16
CA ALA A 10 5.70 18.47 24.28
C ALA A 10 6.03 18.17 22.81
N VAL A 11 7.23 18.51 22.35
CA VAL A 11 7.71 18.20 21.00
C VAL A 11 7.88 16.69 20.81
N VAL A 12 8.48 15.98 21.77
CA VAL A 12 8.62 14.52 21.75
C VAL A 12 7.27 13.82 21.77
N MET A 13 6.30 14.31 22.54
CA MET A 13 4.93 13.80 22.54
C MET A 13 4.23 14.01 21.17
N LEU A 14 4.39 15.18 20.55
CA LEU A 14 3.85 15.47 19.23
C LEU A 14 4.40 14.50 18.16
N PHE A 15 5.69 14.21 18.18
CA PHE A 15 6.29 13.21 17.27
C PHE A 15 5.84 11.77 17.59
N ALA A 16 5.61 11.42 18.85
CA ALA A 16 5.09 10.12 19.24
C ALA A 16 3.64 9.91 18.75
N PHE A 17 2.81 10.95 18.78
CA PHE A 17 1.43 10.87 18.28
C PHE A 17 1.37 10.84 16.75
N ALA A 18 2.26 11.52 16.03
CA ALA A 18 2.31 11.48 14.58
C ALA A 18 2.71 10.08 14.06
N SER A 19 3.52 9.33 14.79
CA SER A 19 3.90 7.95 14.41
C SER A 19 2.86 6.89 14.75
N CYS A 20 1.84 7.21 15.55
CA CYS A 20 0.77 6.27 15.94
C CYS A 20 -0.44 6.25 15.00
N MET A 21 -0.56 7.18 14.04
CA MET A 21 -1.74 7.26 13.17
C MET A 21 -1.71 6.27 12.01
N ASN A 22 -0.56 5.73 11.66
CA ASN A 22 -0.39 4.84 10.52
C ASN A 22 0.04 3.44 10.97
N GLY A 23 -0.91 2.66 11.47
CA GLY A 23 -0.67 1.26 11.86
C GLY A 23 -0.20 0.37 10.70
N PRO A 24 0.40 -0.79 11.00
CA PRO A 24 0.78 -1.75 9.97
C PRO A 24 -0.45 -2.22 9.21
N ILE A 25 -0.29 -2.46 7.90
CA ILE A 25 -1.33 -3.13 7.11
C ILE A 25 -1.35 -4.59 7.53
N ASN A 26 -2.47 -5.02 8.08
CA ASN A 26 -2.65 -6.40 8.54
C ASN A 26 -3.14 -7.31 7.41
N LEU A 27 -2.54 -8.50 7.35
CA LEU A 27 -3.05 -9.57 6.52
C LEU A 27 -4.33 -10.12 7.14
N THR A 28 -5.39 -10.23 6.34
CA THR A 28 -6.65 -10.87 6.73
C THR A 28 -6.73 -12.24 6.07
N GLY A 29 -7.13 -13.25 6.83
CA GLY A 29 -7.25 -14.63 6.34
C GLY A 29 -5.93 -15.39 6.32
N SER A 30 -5.97 -16.60 5.78
CA SER A 30 -4.81 -17.49 5.68
C SER A 30 -4.03 -17.22 4.38
N ALA A 31 -3.28 -16.12 4.34
CA ALA A 31 -2.35 -15.90 3.24
C ALA A 31 -1.24 -16.97 3.32
N ALA A 32 -1.14 -17.80 2.31
CA ALA A 32 -0.10 -18.84 2.28
C ALA A 32 1.27 -18.21 1.98
N PRO A 33 2.34 -18.71 2.62
CA PRO A 33 3.70 -18.28 2.33
C PRO A 33 4.05 -18.40 0.84
N ILE A 34 4.95 -17.56 0.38
CA ILE A 34 5.48 -17.56 -0.98
C ILE A 34 6.99 -17.69 -0.96
N ASN A 35 7.55 -18.24 -2.04
CA ASN A 35 9.00 -18.22 -2.24
C ASN A 35 9.44 -16.94 -2.99
N PRO A 36 10.75 -16.61 -2.99
CA PRO A 36 11.24 -15.40 -3.64
C PRO A 36 10.90 -15.26 -5.13
N SER A 37 10.78 -16.36 -5.87
CA SER A 37 10.42 -16.33 -7.30
C SER A 37 8.96 -15.94 -7.56
N GLN A 38 8.12 -16.02 -6.54
CA GLN A 38 6.71 -15.65 -6.57
C GLN A 38 6.44 -14.20 -6.19
N LYS A 39 7.47 -13.37 -6.03
CA LYS A 39 7.35 -11.93 -5.78
C LYS A 39 6.87 -11.19 -7.03
N LYS A 40 5.62 -11.40 -7.40
CA LYS A 40 4.97 -10.81 -8.58
C LYS A 40 3.59 -10.31 -8.21
N VAL A 41 3.34 -9.05 -8.49
CA VAL A 41 2.05 -8.41 -8.28
C VAL A 41 1.47 -7.93 -9.60
N LEU A 42 0.16 -8.07 -9.74
CA LEU A 42 -0.65 -7.44 -10.77
C LEU A 42 -1.40 -6.28 -10.11
N VAL A 43 -1.30 -5.09 -10.67
CA VAL A 43 -1.99 -3.92 -10.14
C VAL A 43 -3.07 -3.50 -11.10
N ALA A 44 -4.31 -3.49 -10.62
CA ALA A 44 -5.46 -3.00 -11.36
C ALA A 44 -5.60 -1.49 -11.16
N TYR A 45 -5.39 -0.73 -12.21
CA TYR A 45 -5.52 0.71 -12.21
C TYR A 45 -6.82 1.18 -12.86
N PHE A 46 -7.46 2.15 -12.20
CA PHE A 46 -8.41 3.02 -12.90
C PHE A 46 -7.62 4.10 -13.65
N PRO A 47 -8.06 4.52 -14.84
CA PRO A 47 -7.39 5.56 -15.63
C PRO A 47 -7.23 6.91 -14.90
N GLU A 48 -8.10 7.15 -13.92
CA GLU A 48 -8.19 8.39 -13.15
C GLU A 48 -7.18 8.50 -12.01
N TYR A 49 -6.37 7.46 -11.76
CA TYR A 49 -5.38 7.50 -10.70
C TYR A 49 -4.23 8.45 -11.05
N SER A 50 -3.82 9.21 -10.05
CA SER A 50 -2.70 10.12 -10.25
C SER A 50 -1.43 9.34 -10.60
N ALA A 51 -0.63 9.91 -11.49
CA ALA A 51 0.68 9.35 -11.85
C ALA A 51 1.54 9.11 -10.60
N LYS A 52 1.50 10.03 -9.64
CA LYS A 52 2.26 9.91 -8.40
C LYS A 52 1.95 8.63 -7.61
N TRP A 53 0.68 8.22 -7.53
CA TRP A 53 0.32 6.97 -6.85
C TRP A 53 0.93 5.75 -7.54
N ARG A 54 0.89 5.73 -8.87
CA ARG A 54 1.50 4.64 -9.67
C ARG A 54 2.99 4.57 -9.45
N ASP A 55 3.67 5.72 -9.58
CA ASP A 55 5.12 5.81 -9.41
C ASP A 55 5.56 5.37 -8.00
N ASP A 56 4.85 5.81 -6.97
CA ASP A 56 5.14 5.45 -5.59
C ASP A 56 4.89 3.95 -5.32
N LEU A 57 3.86 3.37 -5.92
CA LEU A 57 3.58 1.93 -5.80
C LEU A 57 4.68 1.11 -6.49
N GLU A 58 4.99 1.44 -7.73
CA GLU A 58 6.06 0.79 -8.49
C GLU A 58 7.38 0.86 -7.72
N LEU A 59 7.81 2.04 -7.29
CA LEU A 59 9.02 2.25 -6.53
C LEU A 59 9.04 1.44 -5.22
N SER A 60 7.93 1.42 -4.48
CA SER A 60 7.82 0.71 -3.20
C SER A 60 7.98 -0.80 -3.35
N PHE A 61 7.48 -1.37 -4.44
CA PHE A 61 7.55 -2.79 -4.73
C PHE A 61 8.88 -3.19 -5.37
N GLU A 62 9.32 -2.48 -6.41
CA GLU A 62 10.56 -2.77 -7.13
C GLU A 62 11.81 -2.64 -6.25
N SER A 63 11.85 -1.62 -5.36
CA SER A 63 12.93 -1.48 -4.37
C SER A 63 13.07 -2.71 -3.45
N ARG A 64 12.03 -3.53 -3.35
CA ARG A 64 12.00 -4.80 -2.59
C ARG A 64 12.06 -6.03 -3.48
N LYS A 65 12.45 -5.85 -4.76
CA LYS A 65 12.61 -6.92 -5.75
C LYS A 65 11.29 -7.65 -6.08
N TRP A 66 10.18 -6.93 -6.05
CA TRP A 66 8.92 -7.40 -6.61
C TRP A 66 8.87 -7.06 -8.10
N LYS A 67 8.29 -7.93 -8.89
CA LYS A 67 7.91 -7.61 -10.26
C LYS A 67 6.48 -7.05 -10.24
N VAL A 68 6.32 -5.85 -10.77
CA VAL A 68 5.02 -5.17 -10.92
C VAL A 68 4.56 -5.29 -12.35
N ASN A 69 3.37 -5.78 -12.58
CA ASN A 69 2.66 -5.74 -13.85
C ASN A 69 1.35 -4.98 -13.64
N GLU A 70 0.87 -4.35 -14.70
CA GLU A 70 -0.35 -3.55 -14.68
C GLU A 70 -1.45 -4.19 -15.52
N ILE A 71 -2.68 -3.93 -15.15
CA ILE A 71 -3.87 -4.25 -15.93
C ILE A 71 -4.88 -3.12 -15.77
N ASP A 72 -5.62 -2.81 -16.82
CA ASP A 72 -6.75 -1.90 -16.71
C ASP A 72 -7.83 -2.54 -15.82
N PHE A 73 -8.38 -1.77 -14.89
CA PHE A 73 -9.40 -2.26 -13.96
C PHE A 73 -10.57 -2.94 -14.70
N TRP A 74 -10.99 -2.39 -15.83
CA TRP A 74 -12.10 -2.92 -16.62
C TRP A 74 -11.78 -4.23 -17.36
N GLU A 75 -10.49 -4.56 -17.46
CA GLU A 75 -10.05 -5.83 -18.03
C GLU A 75 -9.95 -6.96 -17.00
N VAL A 76 -9.95 -6.63 -15.71
CA VAL A 76 -9.81 -7.62 -14.62
C VAL A 76 -10.90 -8.69 -14.69
N GLU A 77 -12.16 -8.31 -14.91
CA GLU A 77 -13.27 -9.26 -15.01
C GLU A 77 -13.17 -10.19 -16.21
N LYS A 78 -12.57 -9.70 -17.33
CA LYS A 78 -12.40 -10.46 -18.57
C LYS A 78 -11.15 -11.31 -18.57
N ALA A 79 -10.17 -10.95 -17.73
CA ALA A 79 -8.89 -11.64 -17.65
C ALA A 79 -9.03 -12.99 -16.95
N ASN A 80 -8.44 -14.04 -17.52
CA ASN A 80 -8.32 -15.31 -16.82
C ASN A 80 -7.19 -15.23 -15.79
N LEU A 81 -7.49 -14.63 -14.63
CA LEU A 81 -6.52 -14.36 -13.57
C LEU A 81 -5.81 -15.61 -13.07
N ARG A 82 -6.46 -16.79 -13.13
CA ARG A 82 -5.86 -18.08 -12.71
C ARG A 82 -4.75 -18.58 -13.64
N LYS A 83 -4.70 -18.08 -14.87
CA LYS A 83 -3.65 -18.43 -15.85
C LYS A 83 -2.48 -17.45 -15.85
N ARG A 84 -2.52 -16.42 -15.01
CA ARG A 84 -1.46 -15.42 -14.93
C ARG A 84 -0.33 -15.91 -14.03
N ASN A 85 0.84 -15.32 -14.24
CA ASN A 85 2.05 -15.65 -13.46
C ASN A 85 2.23 -14.80 -12.20
N GLU A 86 1.34 -13.84 -11.97
CA GLU A 86 1.38 -13.01 -10.78
C GLU A 86 0.79 -13.78 -9.59
N THR A 87 1.33 -13.51 -8.41
CA THR A 87 0.90 -14.14 -7.17
C THR A 87 -0.24 -13.39 -6.51
N PHE A 88 -0.19 -12.06 -6.58
CA PHE A 88 -1.18 -11.21 -5.95
C PHE A 88 -1.76 -10.20 -6.95
N LEU A 89 -3.06 -9.91 -6.78
CA LEU A 89 -3.75 -8.82 -7.43
C LEU A 89 -4.00 -7.70 -6.41
N ILE A 90 -3.52 -6.51 -6.70
CA ILE A 90 -3.78 -5.30 -5.93
C ILE A 90 -4.87 -4.51 -6.66
N VAL A 91 -5.96 -4.24 -5.98
CA VAL A 91 -7.08 -3.42 -6.48
C VAL A 91 -7.24 -2.23 -5.56
N VAL A 92 -7.27 -1.04 -6.14
CA VAL A 92 -7.63 0.17 -5.41
C VAL A 92 -9.07 0.51 -5.78
N ASP A 93 -10.01 0.23 -4.86
CA ASP A 93 -11.44 0.35 -5.16
C ASP A 93 -11.92 1.80 -5.24
N LYS A 94 -11.35 2.65 -4.39
CA LYS A 94 -11.65 4.08 -4.36
C LYS A 94 -10.37 4.82 -4.04
N MET A 95 -10.11 5.89 -4.76
CA MET A 95 -9.02 6.79 -4.44
C MET A 95 -9.45 8.23 -4.69
N ILE A 96 -9.27 9.05 -3.69
CA ILE A 96 -9.53 10.47 -3.75
C ILE A 96 -8.22 11.17 -3.42
N LYS A 97 -7.79 12.06 -4.32
CA LYS A 97 -6.68 12.97 -4.02
C LYS A 97 -7.23 14.08 -3.13
N GLU A 98 -6.63 14.22 -1.97
CA GLU A 98 -7.03 15.28 -1.04
C GLU A 98 -6.35 16.59 -1.42
N ASP A 99 -7.15 17.65 -1.58
CA ASP A 99 -6.65 19.02 -1.79
C ASP A 99 -6.15 19.62 -0.45
N TYR A 100 -5.33 18.88 0.26
CA TYR A 100 -4.78 19.33 1.51
C TYR A 100 -3.55 20.19 1.24
N LYS A 101 -3.64 21.48 1.56
CA LYS A 101 -2.48 22.37 1.57
C LYS A 101 -1.66 22.08 2.83
N SER A 102 -0.89 20.99 2.79
CA SER A 102 0.08 20.73 3.83
C SER A 102 1.13 21.83 3.86
N PHE A 103 1.44 22.34 5.04
CA PHE A 103 2.52 23.30 5.26
C PHE A 103 3.89 22.73 4.82
N LEU A 104 4.00 21.42 4.66
CA LEU A 104 5.21 20.68 4.27
C LEU A 104 5.20 20.18 2.81
N GLY A 105 4.13 20.47 2.04
CA GLY A 105 4.07 20.14 0.61
C GLY A 105 4.03 18.65 0.34
N GLY A 106 2.97 17.94 0.74
CA GLY A 106 2.72 16.53 0.38
C GLY A 106 1.46 16.39 -0.48
N THR A 107 1.36 15.31 -1.24
CA THR A 107 0.12 14.90 -1.88
C THR A 107 -0.49 13.77 -1.08
N PHE A 108 -1.66 14.01 -0.51
CA PHE A 108 -2.39 13.06 0.33
C PHE A 108 -3.54 12.43 -0.44
N PHE A 109 -3.84 11.20 -0.06
CA PHE A 109 -4.91 10.42 -0.66
C PHE A 109 -5.75 9.75 0.43
N SER A 110 -7.01 9.49 0.10
CA SER A 110 -7.89 8.62 0.86
C SER A 110 -8.42 7.53 -0.07
N GLY A 111 -8.59 6.32 0.42
CA GLY A 111 -9.06 5.23 -0.42
C GLY A 111 -9.16 3.89 0.29
N ASN A 112 -9.43 2.87 -0.51
CA ASN A 112 -9.46 1.48 -0.08
C ASN A 112 -8.59 0.62 -1.00
N ILE A 113 -7.77 -0.23 -0.42
CA ILE A 113 -6.95 -1.20 -1.14
C ILE A 113 -7.40 -2.61 -0.75
N SER A 114 -7.72 -3.40 -1.76
CA SER A 114 -7.94 -4.83 -1.63
C SER A 114 -6.81 -5.60 -2.29
N VAL A 115 -6.30 -6.64 -1.61
CA VAL A 115 -5.32 -7.55 -2.21
C VAL A 115 -5.87 -8.97 -2.20
N TYR A 116 -5.79 -9.62 -3.34
CA TYR A 116 -6.21 -11.00 -3.55
C TYR A 116 -5.02 -11.88 -3.84
N ASP A 117 -4.95 -13.03 -3.20
CA ASP A 117 -4.03 -14.11 -3.58
C ASP A 117 -4.58 -14.84 -4.80
N LEU A 118 -3.93 -14.69 -5.95
CA LEU A 118 -4.41 -15.28 -7.20
C LEU A 118 -4.33 -16.81 -7.24
N ARG A 119 -3.55 -17.42 -6.35
CA ARG A 119 -3.45 -18.89 -6.23
C ARG A 119 -4.71 -19.48 -5.59
N THR A 120 -5.31 -18.77 -4.65
CA THR A 120 -6.48 -19.24 -3.89
C THR A 120 -7.77 -18.50 -4.24
N GLY A 121 -7.66 -17.27 -4.80
CA GLY A 121 -8.77 -16.36 -5.01
C GLY A 121 -9.21 -15.60 -3.76
N ASN A 122 -8.55 -15.80 -2.62
CA ASN A 122 -8.93 -15.19 -1.36
C ASN A 122 -8.44 -13.74 -1.25
N LYS A 123 -9.28 -12.87 -0.71
CA LYS A 123 -8.87 -11.53 -0.29
C LYS A 123 -8.02 -11.66 0.98
N ILE A 124 -6.79 -11.18 0.93
CA ILE A 124 -5.82 -11.27 2.03
C ILE A 124 -5.52 -9.94 2.69
N ILE A 125 -5.84 -8.83 2.04
CA ILE A 125 -5.76 -7.48 2.60
C ILE A 125 -7.03 -6.72 2.22
N ASN A 126 -7.56 -5.99 3.17
CA ASN A 126 -8.57 -4.95 2.97
C ASN A 126 -8.18 -3.76 3.85
N TYR A 127 -7.68 -2.71 3.23
CA TYR A 127 -7.10 -1.57 3.94
C TYR A 127 -7.75 -0.27 3.50
N ASN A 128 -8.41 0.40 4.45
CA ASN A 128 -8.92 1.75 4.28
C ASN A 128 -7.87 2.74 4.81
N PHE A 129 -7.54 3.73 4.02
CA PHE A 129 -6.63 4.80 4.41
C PHE A 129 -7.28 6.16 4.19
N HIS A 130 -6.94 7.12 5.05
CA HIS A 130 -7.49 8.46 5.03
C HIS A 130 -6.39 9.48 5.19
N THR A 131 -6.28 10.41 4.24
CA THR A 131 -5.33 11.53 4.29
C THR A 131 -3.90 11.05 4.53
N GLU A 132 -3.46 10.07 3.75
CA GLU A 132 -2.12 9.52 3.84
C GLU A 132 -1.29 9.80 2.58
N GLU A 133 0.03 9.89 2.72
CA GLU A 133 0.93 9.97 1.57
C GLU A 133 0.97 8.63 0.83
N SER A 134 0.91 8.68 -0.50
CA SER A 134 0.91 7.47 -1.35
C SER A 134 2.13 6.60 -1.11
N PHE A 135 3.31 7.19 -0.93
CA PHE A 135 4.54 6.45 -0.68
C PHE A 135 4.51 5.68 0.64
N ASP A 136 3.93 6.24 1.69
CA ASP A 136 3.80 5.56 2.99
C ASP A 136 2.85 4.37 2.91
N VAL A 137 1.70 4.56 2.26
CA VAL A 137 0.70 3.49 2.07
C VAL A 137 1.30 2.35 1.24
N THR A 138 1.90 2.67 0.10
CA THR A 138 2.47 1.66 -0.81
C THR A 138 3.67 0.94 -0.21
N THR A 139 4.50 1.64 0.57
CA THR A 139 5.63 1.05 1.32
C THR A 139 5.15 0.05 2.37
N ARG A 140 4.10 0.39 3.14
CA ARG A 140 3.52 -0.52 4.15
C ARG A 140 2.87 -1.73 3.48
N LEU A 141 2.21 -1.54 2.34
CA LEU A 141 1.64 -2.62 1.56
C LEU A 141 2.72 -3.61 1.08
N ALA A 142 3.79 -3.08 0.49
CA ALA A 142 4.91 -3.90 0.02
C ALA A 142 5.62 -4.65 1.17
N LYS A 143 5.71 -4.04 2.37
CA LYS A 143 6.22 -4.71 3.58
C LYS A 143 5.30 -5.82 4.06
N ALA A 144 3.99 -5.59 4.09
CA ALA A 144 3.01 -6.60 4.51
C ALA A 144 3.08 -7.85 3.63
N LEU A 145 3.09 -7.69 2.30
CA LEU A 145 3.26 -8.81 1.38
C LEU A 145 4.66 -9.43 1.46
N GLY A 146 5.67 -8.63 1.73
CA GLY A 146 7.05 -9.09 1.96
C GLY A 146 7.18 -10.03 3.16
N GLY A 147 6.33 -9.88 4.17
CA GLY A 147 6.26 -10.78 5.32
C GLY A 147 5.82 -12.21 4.99
N LEU A 148 5.23 -12.44 3.82
CA LEU A 148 4.84 -13.77 3.35
C LEU A 148 5.99 -14.52 2.66
N VAL A 149 7.09 -13.84 2.35
CA VAL A 149 8.23 -14.46 1.63
C VAL A 149 9.03 -15.32 2.61
N THR A 150 9.05 -16.62 2.35
CA THR A 150 9.92 -17.55 3.08
C THR A 150 11.40 -17.31 2.74
N LYS A 151 12.24 -17.48 3.76
CA LYS A 151 13.70 -17.37 3.59
C LYS A 151 14.25 -18.59 2.87
#